data_1112836490023434ceed846dc80ed9ea
#
_entry.id   1112836490023434ceed846dc80ed9ea
#
_cell.length_a   1.000
_cell.length_b   1.000
_cell.length_c   1.000
_cell.angle_alpha   90.00
_cell.angle_beta   90.00
_cell.angle_gamma   90.00
#
_symmetry.space_group_name_H-M   'P 1'
#
loop_
_entity.id
_entity.type
_entity.pdbx_description
1 polymer ?
#
loop_
_entity_poly.entity_id
_entity_poly.type
_entity_poly.pdbx_seq_one_letter_code
_entity_poly.pdbx_strand_id
1 'polypeptide(L)'
;MVSWFEIPVNDMNRAKQFYETVFEIEIKVQDFGDTLMGWFPDSDGIFGATGSLVKQESYVPSEKGTLVYFMSKDVQIELDRVEAAGGKIFQAKTKISDDHGCMGVFTDSEGNRVAVHSNV
;
A
#
# COMPACT_ATOMS: atom_id res chain seq x y z
N MET A 1 -2.04 -8.25 16.48
CA MET A 1 -1.96 -7.00 17.23
C MET A 1 -2.55 -5.83 16.48
N VAL A 2 -2.07 -5.53 15.27
CA VAL A 2 -2.71 -4.49 14.44
C VAL A 2 -4.00 -5.06 13.87
N SER A 3 -5.11 -4.34 14.06
CA SER A 3 -6.42 -4.78 13.55
C SER A 3 -6.79 -4.10 12.24
N TRP A 4 -6.24 -2.93 11.98
CA TRP A 4 -6.61 -2.10 10.84
C TRP A 4 -5.51 -1.08 10.59
N PHE A 5 -5.29 -0.68 9.34
CA PHE A 5 -4.41 0.44 9.00
C PHE A 5 -5.15 1.43 8.10
N GLU A 6 -4.68 2.68 8.09
CA GLU A 6 -5.21 3.72 7.19
C GLU A 6 -4.07 4.43 6.51
N ILE A 7 -4.20 4.61 5.21
CA ILE A 7 -3.23 5.32 4.37
C ILE A 7 -3.90 6.59 3.86
N PRO A 8 -3.40 7.77 4.21
CA PRO A 8 -4.00 9.03 3.76
C PRO A 8 -3.79 9.24 2.26
N VAL A 9 -4.81 9.75 1.59
CA VAL A 9 -4.74 10.06 0.16
C VAL A 9 -5.35 11.43 -0.12
N ASN A 10 -4.87 12.11 -1.15
CA ASN A 10 -5.44 13.37 -1.59
C ASN A 10 -6.48 13.20 -2.69
N ASP A 11 -6.31 12.19 -3.53
CA ASP A 11 -7.21 11.89 -4.63
C ASP A 11 -7.56 10.40 -4.57
N MET A 12 -8.80 10.10 -4.17
CA MET A 12 -9.23 8.71 -3.97
C MET A 12 -9.20 7.92 -5.28
N ASN A 13 -9.65 8.51 -6.39
CA ASN A 13 -9.66 7.80 -7.67
C ASN A 13 -8.25 7.45 -8.14
N ARG A 14 -7.33 8.39 -8.02
CA ARG A 14 -5.94 8.17 -8.39
C ARG A 14 -5.29 7.11 -7.49
N ALA A 15 -5.49 7.21 -6.19
CA ALA A 15 -4.94 6.25 -5.22
C ALA A 15 -5.52 4.86 -5.44
N LYS A 16 -6.85 4.75 -5.63
CA LYS A 16 -7.51 3.49 -5.92
C LYS A 16 -6.89 2.82 -7.15
N GLN A 17 -6.73 3.56 -8.23
CA GLN A 17 -6.16 3.05 -9.47
C GLN A 17 -4.71 2.59 -9.26
N PHE A 18 -3.92 3.33 -8.50
CA PHE A 18 -2.55 2.96 -8.18
C PHE A 18 -2.48 1.61 -7.47
N TYR A 19 -3.20 1.47 -6.36
CA TYR A 19 -3.15 0.25 -5.55
C TYR A 19 -3.75 -0.95 -6.26
N GLU A 20 -4.83 -0.76 -7.03
CA GLU A 20 -5.41 -1.84 -7.84
C GLU A 20 -4.44 -2.33 -8.89
N THR A 21 -3.67 -1.44 -9.51
CA THR A 21 -2.68 -1.79 -10.53
C THR A 21 -1.49 -2.53 -9.90
N VAL A 22 -0.94 -1.99 -8.82
CA VAL A 22 0.27 -2.55 -8.20
C VAL A 22 0.01 -3.92 -7.59
N PHE A 23 -1.09 -4.07 -6.87
CA PHE A 23 -1.37 -5.29 -6.11
C PHE A 23 -2.38 -6.22 -6.78
N GLU A 24 -2.96 -5.82 -7.92
CA GLU A 24 -3.99 -6.60 -8.62
C GLU A 24 -5.16 -6.99 -7.70
N ILE A 25 -5.69 -5.99 -7.03
CA ILE A 25 -6.81 -6.11 -6.10
C ILE A 25 -7.94 -5.17 -6.52
N GLU A 26 -9.09 -5.30 -5.87
CA GLU A 26 -10.20 -4.38 -6.03
C GLU A 26 -10.36 -3.57 -4.74
N ILE A 27 -10.38 -2.24 -4.87
CA ILE A 27 -10.62 -1.33 -3.76
C ILE A 27 -12.08 -0.89 -3.80
N LYS A 28 -12.80 -1.04 -2.70
CA LYS A 28 -14.21 -0.66 -2.60
C LYS A 28 -14.32 0.68 -1.89
N VAL A 29 -14.81 1.68 -2.61
CA VAL A 29 -14.93 3.03 -2.07
C VAL A 29 -16.25 3.18 -1.32
N GLN A 30 -16.17 3.71 -0.11
CA GLN A 30 -17.31 4.05 0.74
C GLN A 30 -17.31 5.57 0.96
N ASP A 31 -18.46 6.20 0.76
CA ASP A 31 -18.61 7.64 0.93
C ASP A 31 -19.39 7.92 2.23
N PHE A 32 -18.71 8.53 3.20
CA PHE A 32 -19.29 8.89 4.49
C PHE A 32 -19.51 10.41 4.61
N GLY A 33 -19.60 11.10 3.45
CA GLY A 33 -19.80 12.54 3.40
C GLY A 33 -18.49 13.29 3.33
N ASP A 34 -17.94 13.68 4.47
CA ASP A 34 -16.66 14.40 4.54
C ASP A 34 -15.45 13.47 4.52
N THR A 35 -15.67 12.15 4.51
CA THR A 35 -14.61 11.14 4.49
C THR A 35 -14.91 10.11 3.42
N LEU A 36 -13.96 9.90 2.50
CA LEU A 36 -13.99 8.78 1.56
C LEU A 36 -13.02 7.72 2.05
N MET A 37 -13.46 6.48 2.06
CA MET A 37 -12.61 5.34 2.39
C MET A 37 -12.55 4.37 1.21
N GLY A 38 -11.35 3.95 0.84
CA GLY A 38 -11.15 2.90 -0.14
C GLY A 38 -10.68 1.65 0.57
N TRP A 39 -11.56 0.66 0.71
CA TRP A 39 -11.26 -0.54 1.48
C TRP A 39 -10.48 -1.55 0.66
N PHE A 40 -9.37 -1.99 1.21
CA PHE A 40 -8.64 -3.14 0.69
C PHE A 40 -9.47 -4.40 0.88
N PRO A 41 -9.19 -5.47 0.10
CA PRO A 41 -9.88 -6.75 0.29
C PRO A 41 -9.75 -7.25 1.72
N ASP A 42 -10.74 -8.03 2.16
CA ASP A 42 -10.72 -8.66 3.47
C ASP A 42 -9.55 -9.65 3.55
N SER A 43 -9.02 -9.83 4.75
CA SER A 43 -7.88 -10.72 4.96
C SER A 43 -8.23 -12.20 4.82
N ASP A 44 -9.50 -12.58 4.96
CA ASP A 44 -10.01 -13.96 4.82
C ASP A 44 -9.20 -14.99 5.60
N GLY A 45 -8.81 -14.65 6.84
CA GLY A 45 -8.01 -15.51 7.67
C GLY A 45 -6.54 -15.56 7.34
N ILE A 46 -6.08 -14.78 6.37
CA ILE A 46 -4.67 -14.62 6.08
C ILE A 46 -4.02 -13.82 7.21
N PHE A 47 -2.81 -14.17 7.57
CA PHE A 47 -2.05 -13.46 8.59
C PHE A 47 -1.91 -11.98 8.23
N GLY A 48 -2.11 -11.11 9.22
CA GLY A 48 -1.98 -9.68 9.05
C GLY A 48 -3.31 -8.95 9.13
N ALA A 49 -3.27 -7.65 8.96
CA ALA A 49 -4.44 -6.78 8.98
C ALA A 49 -4.79 -6.30 7.57
N THR A 50 -6.07 -6.08 7.32
CA THR A 50 -6.50 -5.27 6.19
C THR A 50 -6.73 -3.84 6.64
N GLY A 51 -7.01 -2.94 5.72
CA GLY A 51 -7.20 -1.53 6.02
C GLY A 51 -7.83 -0.77 4.87
N SER A 52 -7.59 0.53 4.84
CA SER A 52 -8.18 1.39 3.82
C SER A 52 -7.28 2.55 3.43
N LEU A 53 -7.54 3.07 2.24
CA LEU A 53 -7.14 4.42 1.85
C LEU A 53 -8.17 5.38 2.46
N VAL A 54 -7.74 6.55 2.90
CA VAL A 54 -8.66 7.53 3.53
C VAL A 54 -8.41 8.91 2.94
N LYS A 55 -9.46 9.50 2.35
CA LYS A 55 -9.45 10.90 1.95
C LYS A 55 -10.30 11.69 2.91
N GLN A 56 -9.65 12.56 3.66
CA GLN A 56 -10.29 13.46 4.61
C GLN A 56 -9.35 14.64 4.84
N GLU A 57 -9.89 15.81 5.13
CA GLU A 57 -9.12 17.05 5.22
C GLU A 57 -7.91 16.94 6.16
N SER A 58 -8.08 16.29 7.31
CA SER A 58 -7.02 16.17 8.32
C SER A 58 -6.03 15.03 8.04
N TYR A 59 -6.25 14.22 7.02
CA TYR A 59 -5.39 13.09 6.67
C TYR A 59 -4.46 13.51 5.54
N VAL A 60 -3.19 13.75 5.87
CA VAL A 60 -2.20 14.29 4.93
C VAL A 60 -1.19 13.21 4.57
N PRO A 61 -1.05 12.85 3.27
CA PRO A 61 -0.01 11.92 2.84
C PRO A 61 1.40 12.41 3.21
N SER A 62 2.29 11.47 3.50
CA SER A 62 3.67 11.82 3.89
C SER A 62 4.61 10.65 3.65
N GLU A 63 5.87 10.95 3.35
CA GLU A 63 6.95 9.97 3.30
C GLU A 63 7.55 9.70 4.69
N LYS A 64 7.14 10.44 5.71
CA LYS A 64 7.77 10.45 7.03
C LYS A 64 6.95 9.75 8.10
N GLY A 65 5.80 9.19 7.75
CA GLY A 65 4.94 8.50 8.69
C GLY A 65 5.34 7.06 8.93
N THR A 66 4.42 6.32 9.55
CA THR A 66 4.56 4.89 9.78
C THR A 66 4.67 4.16 8.44
N LEU A 67 5.57 3.17 8.36
CA LEU A 67 5.76 2.37 7.16
C LEU A 67 4.94 1.08 7.27
N VAL A 68 4.06 0.86 6.29
CA VAL A 68 3.24 -0.34 6.20
C VAL A 68 3.88 -1.28 5.18
N TYR A 69 4.04 -2.55 5.54
CA TYR A 69 4.55 -3.59 4.66
C TYR A 69 3.39 -4.46 4.18
N PHE A 70 3.23 -4.56 2.87
CA PHE A 70 2.31 -5.49 2.25
C PHE A 70 3.03 -6.81 1.94
N MET A 71 2.36 -7.92 2.15
CA MET A 71 2.88 -9.24 1.80
C MET A 71 2.88 -9.45 0.30
N SER A 72 3.92 -10.09 -0.20
CA SER A 72 4.05 -10.45 -1.62
C SER A 72 4.61 -11.85 -1.75
N LYS A 73 4.33 -12.50 -2.87
CA LYS A 73 4.99 -13.76 -3.23
C LYS A 73 6.43 -13.52 -3.65
N ASP A 74 6.68 -12.40 -4.33
CA ASP A 74 7.98 -11.92 -4.74
C ASP A 74 7.85 -10.42 -4.94
N VAL A 75 8.54 -9.64 -4.13
CA VAL A 75 8.41 -8.17 -4.15
C VAL A 75 8.69 -7.56 -5.51
N GLN A 76 9.47 -8.21 -6.36
CA GLN A 76 9.75 -7.71 -7.69
C GLN A 76 8.48 -7.58 -8.54
N ILE A 77 7.49 -8.42 -8.28
CA ILE A 77 6.20 -8.38 -9.01
C ILE A 77 5.54 -7.01 -8.84
N GLU A 78 5.37 -6.57 -7.59
CA GLU A 78 4.74 -5.27 -7.31
C GLU A 78 5.65 -4.12 -7.70
N LEU A 79 6.94 -4.23 -7.39
CA LEU A 79 7.90 -3.16 -7.70
C LEU A 79 7.93 -2.84 -9.19
N ASP A 80 7.82 -3.85 -10.06
CA ASP A 80 7.81 -3.67 -11.52
C ASP A 80 6.59 -2.84 -12.00
N ARG A 81 5.54 -2.78 -11.20
CA ARG A 81 4.30 -2.09 -11.58
C ARG A 81 4.22 -0.65 -11.05
N VAL A 82 5.06 -0.30 -10.09
CA VAL A 82 4.94 0.95 -9.33
C VAL A 82 5.04 2.18 -10.24
N GLU A 83 6.08 2.26 -11.08
CA GLU A 83 6.32 3.46 -11.88
C GLU A 83 5.23 3.69 -12.92
N ALA A 84 4.80 2.64 -13.60
CA ALA A 84 3.72 2.73 -14.59
C ALA A 84 2.39 3.13 -13.92
N ALA A 85 2.19 2.77 -12.65
CA ALA A 85 0.98 3.09 -11.90
C ALA A 85 1.00 4.51 -11.30
N GLY A 86 2.11 5.22 -11.39
CA GLY A 86 2.21 6.62 -10.92
C GLY A 86 3.00 6.81 -9.64
N GLY A 87 3.69 5.79 -9.17
CA GLY A 87 4.57 5.88 -8.01
C GLY A 87 6.04 5.95 -8.39
N LYS A 88 6.91 5.81 -7.41
CA LYS A 88 8.36 5.82 -7.59
C LYS A 88 9.01 4.75 -6.73
N ILE A 89 10.05 4.12 -7.24
CA ILE A 89 10.85 3.18 -6.45
C ILE A 89 11.76 4.00 -5.51
N PHE A 90 11.63 3.75 -4.21
CA PHE A 90 12.52 4.33 -3.21
C PHE A 90 13.69 3.40 -2.94
N GLN A 91 13.40 2.11 -2.77
CA GLN A 91 14.42 1.09 -2.56
C GLN A 91 14.04 -0.15 -3.36
N ALA A 92 14.91 -0.57 -4.28
CA ALA A 92 14.72 -1.77 -5.09
C ALA A 92 14.74 -3.02 -4.21
N LYS A 93 14.35 -4.16 -4.79
CA LYS A 93 14.37 -5.43 -4.08
C LYS A 93 15.71 -5.64 -3.38
N THR A 94 15.66 -5.82 -2.08
CA THR A 94 16.82 -5.97 -1.22
C THR A 94 16.62 -7.18 -0.32
N LYS A 95 17.61 -8.07 -0.28
CA LYS A 95 17.60 -9.20 0.64
C LYS A 95 17.82 -8.70 2.05
N ILE A 96 16.93 -9.05 2.96
CA ILE A 96 17.07 -8.73 4.38
C ILE A 96 18.06 -9.72 5.02
N SER A 97 17.75 -11.01 4.87
CA SER A 97 18.58 -12.13 5.35
C SER A 97 18.01 -13.43 4.79
N ASP A 98 18.73 -14.53 4.99
CA ASP A 98 18.23 -15.85 4.57
C ASP A 98 16.93 -16.22 5.32
N ASP A 99 16.80 -15.78 6.57
CA ASP A 99 15.64 -16.10 7.40
C ASP A 99 14.46 -15.14 7.19
N HIS A 100 14.70 -13.93 6.73
CA HIS A 100 13.68 -12.89 6.67
C HIS A 100 13.29 -12.44 5.26
N GLY A 101 13.87 -13.05 4.23
CA GLY A 101 13.48 -12.81 2.84
C GLY A 101 13.93 -11.47 2.29
N CYS A 102 13.08 -10.87 1.48
CA CYS A 102 13.37 -9.66 0.73
C CYS A 102 12.32 -8.58 0.98
N MET A 103 12.71 -7.34 0.72
CA MET A 103 11.80 -6.21 0.83
C MET A 103 12.09 -5.19 -0.27
N GLY A 104 11.15 -4.29 -0.47
CA GLY A 104 11.30 -3.13 -1.31
C GLY A 104 10.45 -2.00 -0.78
N VAL A 105 10.78 -0.77 -1.12
CA VAL A 105 10.05 0.41 -0.69
C VAL A 105 9.75 1.28 -1.90
N PHE A 106 8.54 1.81 -1.95
CA PHE A 106 8.16 2.74 -3.00
C PHE A 106 7.37 3.90 -2.43
N THR A 107 7.26 4.96 -3.21
CA THR A 107 6.36 6.07 -2.94
C THR A 107 5.11 5.84 -3.78
N ASP A 108 3.94 5.88 -3.17
CA ASP A 108 2.69 5.68 -3.89
C ASP A 108 2.30 6.93 -4.70
N SER A 109 1.14 6.89 -5.36
CA SER A 109 0.67 7.99 -6.19
C SER A 109 0.37 9.27 -5.40
N GLU A 110 0.26 9.16 -4.08
CA GLU A 110 -0.10 10.29 -3.20
C GLU A 110 1.08 10.84 -2.42
N GLY A 111 2.26 10.23 -2.53
CA GLY A 111 3.45 10.66 -1.80
C GLY A 111 3.66 9.93 -0.47
N ASN A 112 2.97 8.84 -0.23
CA ASN A 112 3.25 8.02 0.95
C ASN A 112 4.37 7.02 0.66
N ARG A 113 5.19 6.75 1.65
CA ARG A 113 6.16 5.66 1.57
C ARG A 113 5.49 4.36 2.01
N VAL A 114 5.59 3.34 1.18
CA VAL A 114 4.95 2.03 1.38
C VAL A 114 5.97 0.95 1.04
N ALA A 115 5.90 -0.17 1.71
CA ALA A 115 6.84 -1.28 1.52
C ALA A 115 6.13 -2.58 1.15
N VAL A 116 6.89 -3.48 0.57
CA VAL A 116 6.48 -4.86 0.28
C VAL A 116 7.53 -5.81 0.84
N HIS A 117 7.08 -6.99 1.24
CA HIS A 117 7.93 -8.05 1.80
C HIS A 117 7.56 -9.38 1.19
N SER A 118 8.57 -10.20 0.89
CA SER A 118 8.39 -11.57 0.43
C SER A 118 9.46 -12.47 1.04
N ASN A 119 9.18 -13.76 1.07
CA ASN A 119 10.15 -14.74 1.58
C ASN A 119 11.25 -15.06 0.56
N VAL A 120 11.03 -14.69 -0.69
CA VAL A 120 11.98 -14.98 -1.77
C VAL A 120 12.42 -13.71 -2.50
#